data_6d30dfd87f803a11f7be6e69ff81a898
#
_entry.id   6d30dfd87f803a11f7be6e69ff81a898
#
_cell.length_a   1.000
_cell.length_b   1.000
_cell.length_c   1.000
_cell.angle_alpha   90.00
_cell.angle_beta   90.00
_cell.angle_gamma   90.00
#
_symmetry.space_group_name_H-M   'P 1'
#
loop_
_entity.id
_entity.type
_entity.pdbx_description
1 polymer ?
#
loop_
_entity_poly.entity_id
_entity_poly.type
_entity_poly.pdbx_seq_one_letter_code
_entity_poly.pdbx_strand_id
1 'polypeptide(L)'
;MNSVFQGRSLLAEKDFTRAELEYLVDFSIHLKELKKKGIPHHYLEGKNIALLFEKTSTRTRSAFTTAAIDLGAHPEYLGANDIQLGKKESVEDTAIVDRKSVV
;
A
#
# COMPACT_ATOMS: atom_id res chain seq x y z
N MET A 1 9.88 -2.77 -11.30
CA MET A 1 10.70 -1.71 -10.75
C MET A 1 11.69 -2.24 -9.74
N ASN A 2 12.95 -2.20 -10.06
CA ASN A 2 14.02 -2.56 -9.14
C ASN A 2 14.36 -1.35 -8.31
N SER A 3 14.21 -1.47 -7.03
CA SER A 3 14.30 -0.31 -6.18
C SER A 3 15.02 -0.66 -4.89
N VAL A 4 15.75 0.30 -4.35
CA VAL A 4 16.34 0.20 -3.02
C VAL A 4 15.27 0.09 -1.93
N PHE A 5 14.02 0.32 -2.29
CA PHE A 5 12.90 0.25 -1.35
C PHE A 5 12.34 -1.16 -1.20
N GLN A 6 12.70 -2.07 -2.08
CA GLN A 6 12.17 -3.43 -2.03
C GLN A 6 12.48 -4.10 -0.70
N GLY A 7 11.47 -4.67 -0.07
CA GLY A 7 11.60 -5.29 1.24
C GLY A 7 11.61 -4.34 2.42
N ARG A 8 11.45 -3.05 2.17
CA ARG A 8 11.45 -2.02 3.22
C ARG A 8 10.03 -1.56 3.53
N SER A 9 9.80 -1.21 4.79
CA SER A 9 8.53 -0.65 5.25
C SER A 9 8.70 0.84 5.54
N LEU A 10 7.67 1.61 5.27
CA LEU A 10 7.68 3.04 5.60
C LEU A 10 7.04 3.21 6.97
N LEU A 11 7.84 3.10 8.02
CA LEU A 11 7.38 3.26 9.39
C LEU A 11 7.56 4.69 9.89
N ALA A 12 8.66 5.31 9.50
CA ALA A 12 8.94 6.69 9.87
C ALA A 12 9.85 7.32 8.82
N GLU A 13 9.67 8.61 8.60
CA GLU A 13 10.47 9.34 7.63
C GLU A 13 11.96 9.27 7.92
N LYS A 14 12.33 9.25 9.20
CA LYS A 14 13.73 9.20 9.63
C LYS A 14 14.46 7.94 9.19
N ASP A 15 13.74 6.92 8.78
CA ASP A 15 14.34 5.67 8.31
C ASP A 15 14.82 5.76 6.86
N PHE A 16 14.58 6.89 6.21
CA PHE A 16 14.93 7.10 4.81
C PHE A 16 15.85 8.29 4.68
N THR A 17 16.74 8.23 3.70
CA THR A 17 17.59 9.37 3.37
C THR A 17 16.76 10.45 2.69
N ARG A 18 17.29 11.67 2.66
CA ARG A 18 16.64 12.76 1.96
C ARG A 18 16.46 12.44 0.48
N ALA A 19 17.47 11.86 -0.14
CA ALA A 19 17.39 11.49 -1.54
C ALA A 19 16.30 10.46 -1.80
N GLU A 20 16.14 9.50 -0.88
CA GLU A 20 15.08 8.50 -0.98
C GLU A 20 13.70 9.13 -0.85
N LEU A 21 13.53 10.04 0.10
CA LEU A 21 12.25 10.74 0.27
C LEU A 21 11.92 11.62 -0.94
N GLU A 22 12.91 12.31 -1.47
CA GLU A 22 12.71 13.11 -2.69
C GLU A 22 12.31 12.24 -3.86
N TYR A 23 12.91 11.07 -3.99
CA TYR A 23 12.55 10.13 -5.04
C TYR A 23 11.09 9.67 -4.90
N LEU A 24 10.65 9.36 -3.69
CA LEU A 24 9.27 8.94 -3.45
C LEU A 24 8.27 10.04 -3.82
N VAL A 25 8.59 11.29 -3.46
CA VAL A 25 7.75 12.42 -3.83
C VAL A 25 7.70 12.59 -5.33
N ASP A 26 8.84 12.57 -5.99
CA ASP A 26 8.90 12.73 -7.45
C ASP A 26 8.17 11.62 -8.17
N PHE A 27 8.31 10.39 -7.69
CA PHE A 27 7.62 9.26 -8.27
C PHE A 27 6.10 9.37 -8.07
N SER A 28 5.67 9.88 -6.93
CA SER A 28 4.26 10.12 -6.65
C SER A 28 3.68 11.16 -7.61
N ILE A 29 4.43 12.21 -7.89
CA ILE A 29 4.04 13.24 -8.85
C ILE A 29 3.93 12.64 -10.24
N HIS A 30 4.88 11.80 -10.61
CA HIS A 30 4.86 11.10 -11.90
C HIS A 30 3.62 10.24 -12.04
N LEU A 31 3.28 9.46 -11.02
CA LEU A 31 2.08 8.62 -11.04
C LEU A 31 0.80 9.46 -11.16
N LYS A 32 0.77 10.58 -10.48
CA LYS A 32 -0.36 11.50 -10.55
C LYS A 32 -0.54 12.03 -11.97
N GLU A 33 0.55 12.35 -12.63
CA GLU A 33 0.51 12.80 -14.02
C GLU A 33 0.00 11.71 -14.96
N LEU A 34 0.44 10.48 -14.76
CA LEU A 34 -0.03 9.36 -15.57
C LEU A 34 -1.54 9.16 -15.41
N LYS A 35 -2.03 9.22 -14.17
CA LYS A 35 -3.45 9.10 -13.91
C LYS A 35 -4.22 10.22 -14.58
N LYS A 36 -3.74 11.45 -14.48
CA LYS A 36 -4.38 12.62 -15.05
C LYS A 36 -4.48 12.52 -16.56
N LYS A 37 -3.48 11.94 -17.21
CA LYS A 37 -3.44 11.75 -18.66
C LYS A 37 -4.15 10.48 -19.12
N GLY A 38 -4.65 9.66 -18.20
CA GLY A 38 -5.30 8.40 -18.51
C GLY A 38 -4.34 7.33 -19.02
N ILE A 39 -3.06 7.43 -18.68
CA ILE A 39 -2.06 6.46 -19.10
C ILE A 39 -2.00 5.32 -18.09
N PRO A 40 -2.20 4.06 -18.52
CA PRO A 40 -2.09 2.92 -17.62
C PRO A 40 -0.71 2.82 -16.99
N HIS A 41 -0.68 2.47 -15.70
CA HIS A 41 0.57 2.36 -14.95
C HIS A 41 0.48 1.24 -13.93
N HIS A 42 0.32 0.01 -14.41
CA HIS A 42 0.04 -1.16 -13.59
C HIS A 42 1.31 -1.75 -12.97
N TYR A 43 2.02 -0.98 -12.17
CA TYR A 43 3.25 -1.43 -11.52
C TYR A 43 3.04 -2.57 -10.54
N LEU A 44 1.84 -2.70 -10.00
CA LEU A 44 1.50 -3.73 -9.02
C LEU A 44 0.55 -4.77 -9.56
N GLU A 45 0.60 -5.00 -10.86
CA GLU A 45 -0.29 -5.96 -11.50
C GLU A 45 -0.15 -7.34 -10.88
N GLY A 46 -1.28 -7.94 -10.58
CA GLY A 46 -1.31 -9.27 -9.98
C GLY A 46 -1.01 -9.31 -8.49
N LYS A 47 -0.80 -8.16 -7.86
CA LYS A 47 -0.54 -8.09 -6.42
C LYS A 47 -1.81 -7.87 -5.64
N ASN A 48 -1.86 -8.45 -4.44
CA ASN A 48 -2.93 -8.19 -3.49
C ASN A 48 -2.39 -7.28 -2.40
N ILE A 49 -3.16 -6.27 -2.05
CA ILE A 49 -2.77 -5.31 -1.01
C ILE A 49 -3.79 -5.34 0.09
N ALA A 50 -3.36 -5.64 1.30
CA ALA A 50 -4.22 -5.62 2.47
C ALA A 50 -4.24 -4.20 3.04
N LEU A 51 -5.44 -3.66 3.21
CA LEU A 51 -5.64 -2.34 3.80
C LEU A 51 -6.23 -2.53 5.19
N LEU A 52 -5.37 -2.42 6.20
CA LEU A 52 -5.74 -2.64 7.60
C LEU A 52 -5.99 -1.31 8.29
N PHE A 53 -7.21 -1.11 8.75
CA PHE A 53 -7.58 0.11 9.44
C PHE A 53 -8.27 -0.24 10.76
N GLU A 54 -7.77 0.32 11.85
CA GLU A 54 -8.41 0.17 13.17
C GLU A 54 -9.66 1.04 13.28
N LYS A 55 -9.63 2.20 12.66
CA LYS A 55 -10.75 3.13 12.68
C LYS A 55 -11.24 3.37 11.28
N THR A 56 -12.53 3.59 11.16
CA THR A 56 -13.10 3.92 9.87
C THR A 56 -12.60 5.29 9.43
N SER A 57 -11.87 5.31 8.34
CA SER A 57 -11.39 6.54 7.72
C SER A 57 -11.75 6.48 6.24
N THR A 58 -12.91 7.02 5.92
CA THR A 58 -13.45 6.91 4.56
C THR A 58 -12.53 7.52 3.52
N ARG A 59 -12.00 8.69 3.81
CA ARG A 59 -11.15 9.41 2.86
C ARG A 59 -9.85 8.64 2.58
N THR A 60 -9.16 8.23 3.64
CA THR A 60 -7.90 7.51 3.50
C THR A 60 -8.11 6.15 2.87
N ARG A 61 -9.14 5.44 3.29
CA ARG A 61 -9.50 4.16 2.71
C ARG A 61 -9.77 4.28 1.22
N SER A 62 -10.55 5.27 0.82
CA SER A 62 -10.86 5.49 -0.59
C SER A 62 -9.62 5.82 -1.41
N ALA A 63 -8.73 6.63 -0.84
CA ALA A 63 -7.50 7.00 -1.52
C ALA A 63 -6.60 5.78 -1.77
N PHE A 64 -6.41 4.95 -0.76
CA PHE A 64 -5.59 3.74 -0.91
C PHE A 64 -6.24 2.72 -1.85
N THR A 65 -7.55 2.56 -1.76
CA THR A 65 -8.27 1.66 -2.65
C THR A 65 -8.12 2.09 -4.10
N THR A 66 -8.32 3.37 -4.38
CA THR A 66 -8.19 3.91 -5.71
C THR A 66 -6.76 3.77 -6.23
N ALA A 67 -5.78 4.08 -5.40
CA ALA A 67 -4.37 3.97 -5.78
C ALA A 67 -3.99 2.52 -6.11
N ALA A 68 -4.46 1.57 -5.31
CA ALA A 68 -4.19 0.16 -5.57
C ALA A 68 -4.78 -0.28 -6.91
N ILE A 69 -6.01 0.11 -7.18
CA ILE A 69 -6.68 -0.23 -8.44
C ILE A 69 -5.95 0.40 -9.62
N ASP A 70 -5.56 1.66 -9.50
CA ASP A 70 -4.85 2.34 -10.57
C ASP A 70 -3.50 1.69 -10.88
N LEU A 71 -2.88 1.09 -9.87
CA LEU A 71 -1.60 0.40 -10.05
C LEU A 71 -1.77 -1.06 -10.49
N GLY A 72 -2.99 -1.51 -10.72
CA GLY A 72 -3.28 -2.86 -11.19
C GLY A 72 -3.35 -3.90 -10.08
N ALA A 73 -3.33 -3.48 -8.83
CA ALA A 73 -3.41 -4.37 -7.69
C ALA A 73 -4.86 -4.64 -7.30
N HIS A 74 -5.03 -5.68 -6.50
CA HIS A 74 -6.32 -5.99 -5.91
C HIS A 74 -6.31 -5.55 -4.44
N PRO A 75 -7.06 -4.50 -4.09
CA PRO A 75 -7.12 -4.06 -2.70
C PRO A 75 -8.11 -4.91 -1.90
N GLU A 76 -7.73 -5.23 -0.68
CA GLU A 76 -8.58 -5.96 0.24
C GLU A 76 -8.66 -5.17 1.54
N TYR A 77 -9.83 -4.67 1.85
CA TYR A 77 -10.05 -3.90 3.06
C TYR A 77 -10.36 -4.82 4.22
N LEU A 78 -9.58 -4.70 5.29
CA LEU A 78 -9.79 -5.46 6.52
C LEU A 78 -9.99 -4.47 7.65
N GLY A 79 -11.21 -4.42 8.16
CA GLY A 79 -11.53 -3.63 9.33
C GLY A 79 -11.18 -4.38 10.61
N ALA A 80 -11.31 -3.69 11.74
CA ALA A 80 -11.02 -4.29 13.04
C ALA A 80 -11.85 -5.53 13.31
N ASN A 81 -13.09 -5.53 12.86
CA ASN A 81 -13.98 -6.68 13.05
C ASN A 81 -13.58 -7.87 12.19
N ASP A 82 -13.04 -7.61 11.02
CA ASP A 82 -12.62 -8.66 10.10
C ASP A 82 -11.34 -9.34 10.56
N ILE A 83 -10.48 -8.60 11.23
CA ILE A 83 -9.20 -9.10 11.72
C ILE A 83 -9.39 -9.83 13.05
N GLN A 84 -10.45 -9.49 13.78
CA GLN A 84 -10.75 -10.06 15.09
C GLN A 84 -9.56 -9.94 16.06
N LEU A 85 -9.10 -8.71 16.21
CA LEU A 85 -8.00 -8.41 17.12
C LEU A 85 -8.27 -8.97 18.52
N GLY A 86 -7.28 -9.64 19.08
CA GLY A 86 -7.40 -10.24 20.40
C GLY A 86 -7.92 -11.65 20.41
N LYS A 87 -8.27 -12.21 19.27
CA LYS A 87 -8.65 -13.62 19.17
C LYS A 87 -7.44 -14.46 18.75
N LYS A 88 -7.65 -15.76 18.63
CA LYS A 88 -6.57 -16.73 18.42
C LYS A 88 -5.73 -16.50 17.18
N GLU A 89 -6.34 -16.05 16.11
CA GLU A 89 -5.54 -15.65 14.96
C GLU A 89 -4.96 -14.29 15.26
N SER A 90 -3.67 -14.25 15.40
CA SER A 90 -3.01 -13.00 15.70
C SER A 90 -3.01 -12.09 14.49
N VAL A 91 -2.98 -10.79 14.74
CA VAL A 91 -2.80 -9.79 13.70
C VAL A 91 -1.51 -10.08 12.94
N GLU A 92 -0.51 -10.57 13.63
CA GLU A 92 0.76 -10.95 13.04
C GLU A 92 0.61 -12.04 11.98
N ASP A 93 -0.16 -13.09 12.27
CA ASP A 93 -0.38 -14.16 11.30
C ASP A 93 -1.14 -13.65 10.08
N THR A 94 -2.14 -12.83 10.29
CA THR A 94 -2.88 -12.22 9.18
C THR A 94 -1.94 -11.37 8.32
N ALA A 95 -1.11 -10.57 8.94
CA ALA A 95 -0.16 -9.73 8.21
C ALA A 95 0.86 -10.55 7.44
N ILE A 96 1.32 -11.68 7.99
CA ILE A 96 2.27 -12.55 7.31
C ILE A 96 1.65 -13.17 6.07
N VAL A 97 0.42 -13.64 6.15
CA VAL A 97 -0.28 -14.22 5.00
C VAL A 97 -0.41 -13.17 3.89
N ASP A 98 -0.84 -11.97 4.24
CA ASP A 98 -1.00 -10.91 3.24
C ASP A 98 0.33 -10.44 2.67
N ARG A 99 1.39 -10.45 3.47
CA ARG A 99 2.72 -10.06 3.00
C ARG A 99 3.24 -10.92 1.86
N LYS A 100 2.83 -12.16 1.77
CA LYS A 100 3.22 -13.03 0.66
C LYS A 100 2.62 -12.60 -0.66
N SER A 101 1.50 -11.89 -0.60
CA SER A 101 0.79 -11.41 -1.79
C SER A 101 0.99 -9.93 -2.02
N VAL A 102 1.55 -9.21 -1.05
CA VAL A 102 1.71 -7.77 -1.09
C VAL A 102 3.09 -7.40 -1.61
N VAL A 103 3.19 -6.24 -2.13
CA VAL A 103 4.42 -5.68 -2.70
C VAL A 103 5.48 -5.45 -1.64
#